data_dbd16e4c2d3b45557701d79c6d23306a
#
_entry.id   dbd16e4c2d3b45557701d79c6d23306a
#
_cell.length_a   1.000
_cell.length_b   1.000
_cell.length_c   1.000
_cell.angle_alpha   90.00
_cell.angle_beta   90.00
_cell.angle_gamma   90.00
#
_symmetry.space_group_name_H-M   'P 1'
#
loop_
_entity.id
_entity.type
_entity.pdbx_description
1 polymer ?
#
loop_
_entity_poly.entity_id
_entity_poly.type
_entity_poly.pdbx_seq_one_letter_code
_entity_poly.pdbx_strand_id
1 'polypeptide(L)'
;TYKEAQTRKDDMKQTDTITESIRLLNHLAIKLREARMRAGALNLASPEVRIHLESAESSAPIDVEQKEVLETNSLVEEFMLLANTSVARRIYEAYPTTAVLRRHVPPPADNFETLQDILKKRRNMDLDVSSSGALAASLDKCIDKRDPAFNTLVRILATRCMLSAEYFCTGSVARNAFGHYGLAMDMYTH
;
A
#
# COMPACT_ATOMS: atom_id res chain seq x y z
N THR A 1 -8.85 -14.11 -14.44
CA THR A 1 -8.02 -12.87 -14.36
C THR A 1 -8.73 -11.80 -13.55
N TYR A 2 -8.01 -10.79 -13.05
CA TYR A 2 -8.58 -9.63 -12.35
C TYR A 2 -9.62 -8.90 -13.21
N LYS A 3 -9.32 -8.73 -14.51
CA LYS A 3 -10.20 -8.06 -15.46
C LYS A 3 -11.51 -8.81 -15.67
N GLU A 4 -11.48 -10.14 -15.80
CA GLU A 4 -12.71 -10.96 -15.90
C GLU A 4 -13.54 -10.89 -14.63
N ALA A 5 -12.90 -10.97 -13.44
CA ALA A 5 -13.58 -10.82 -12.17
C ALA A 5 -14.21 -9.41 -12.00
N GLN A 6 -13.51 -8.38 -12.45
CA GLN A 6 -14.03 -7.01 -12.47
C GLN A 6 -15.25 -6.91 -13.39
N THR A 7 -15.15 -7.41 -14.62
CA THR A 7 -16.28 -7.39 -15.58
C THR A 7 -17.49 -8.12 -15.02
N ARG A 8 -17.31 -9.31 -14.41
CA ARG A 8 -18.41 -10.05 -13.75
C ARG A 8 -19.04 -9.25 -12.61
N LYS A 9 -18.20 -8.64 -11.76
CA LYS A 9 -18.67 -7.84 -10.62
C LYS A 9 -19.54 -6.67 -11.08
N ASP A 10 -19.13 -5.99 -12.15
CA ASP A 10 -19.75 -4.76 -12.65
C ASP A 10 -21.00 -5.03 -13.53
N ASP A 11 -21.09 -6.20 -14.15
CA ASP A 11 -22.26 -6.58 -14.95
C ASP A 11 -23.44 -7.00 -14.06
N MET A 12 -24.34 -6.08 -13.79
CA MET A 12 -25.52 -6.31 -12.94
C MET A 12 -26.48 -7.38 -13.47
N LYS A 13 -26.31 -7.82 -14.72
CA LYS A 13 -27.13 -8.91 -15.30
C LYS A 13 -26.62 -10.30 -14.91
N GLN A 14 -25.38 -10.42 -14.48
CA GLN A 14 -24.81 -11.67 -14.00
C GLN A 14 -25.17 -11.89 -12.54
N THR A 15 -25.89 -13.00 -12.28
CA THR A 15 -26.42 -13.36 -10.95
C THR A 15 -26.02 -14.78 -10.54
N ASP A 16 -25.03 -15.38 -11.20
CA ASP A 16 -24.51 -16.68 -10.82
C ASP A 16 -23.76 -16.62 -9.47
N THR A 17 -23.65 -17.78 -8.81
CA THR A 17 -23.05 -17.91 -7.47
C THR A 17 -21.61 -17.36 -7.39
N ILE A 18 -20.83 -17.51 -8.47
CA ILE A 18 -19.45 -17.00 -8.50
C ILE A 18 -19.47 -15.46 -8.49
N THR A 19 -20.31 -14.87 -9.31
CA THR A 19 -20.45 -13.39 -9.39
C THR A 19 -20.94 -12.80 -8.08
N GLU A 20 -21.94 -13.43 -7.43
CA GLU A 20 -22.41 -13.00 -6.11
C GLU A 20 -21.31 -13.13 -5.04
N SER A 21 -20.55 -14.22 -5.06
CA SER A 21 -19.41 -14.42 -4.15
C SER A 21 -18.35 -13.34 -4.34
N ILE A 22 -18.01 -12.96 -5.57
CA ILE A 22 -17.05 -11.89 -5.85
C ILE A 22 -17.57 -10.56 -5.30
N ARG A 23 -18.85 -10.23 -5.46
CA ARG A 23 -19.46 -9.00 -4.92
C ARG A 23 -19.43 -8.96 -3.40
N LEU A 24 -19.77 -10.06 -2.74
CA LEU A 24 -19.74 -10.17 -1.27
C LEU A 24 -18.31 -10.02 -0.75
N LEU A 25 -17.33 -10.70 -1.36
CA LEU A 25 -15.93 -10.58 -0.99
C LEU A 25 -15.43 -9.15 -1.22
N ASN A 26 -15.81 -8.50 -2.32
CA ASN A 26 -15.45 -7.11 -2.57
C ASN A 26 -16.01 -6.16 -1.50
N HIS A 27 -17.27 -6.38 -1.08
CA HIS A 27 -17.85 -5.60 0.02
C HIS A 27 -17.07 -5.76 1.33
N LEU A 28 -16.66 -6.98 1.67
CA LEU A 28 -15.83 -7.23 2.85
C LEU A 28 -14.44 -6.60 2.72
N ALA A 29 -13.81 -6.70 1.55
CA ALA A 29 -12.51 -6.09 1.28
C ALA A 29 -12.54 -4.56 1.44
N ILE A 30 -13.60 -3.90 0.98
CA ILE A 30 -13.81 -2.46 1.19
C ILE A 30 -13.82 -2.14 2.70
N LYS A 31 -14.55 -2.93 3.52
CA LYS A 31 -14.58 -2.73 4.98
C LYS A 31 -13.22 -2.94 5.65
N LEU A 32 -12.45 -3.95 5.21
CA LEU A 32 -11.09 -4.19 5.69
C LEU A 32 -10.19 -2.99 5.35
N ARG A 33 -10.24 -2.52 4.11
CA ARG A 33 -9.46 -1.36 3.66
C ARG A 33 -9.82 -0.10 4.44
N GLU A 34 -11.12 0.21 4.61
CA GLU A 34 -11.58 1.34 5.40
C GLU A 34 -11.05 1.30 6.83
N ALA A 35 -11.08 0.13 7.47
CA ALA A 35 -10.55 -0.04 8.83
C ALA A 35 -9.05 0.21 8.88
N ARG A 36 -8.28 -0.32 7.91
CA ARG A 36 -6.84 -0.13 7.78
C ARG A 36 -6.48 1.34 7.53
N MET A 37 -7.19 2.01 6.65
CA MET A 37 -6.98 3.44 6.37
C MET A 37 -7.29 4.31 7.59
N ARG A 38 -8.36 4.00 8.35
CA ARG A 38 -8.66 4.69 9.63
C ARG A 38 -7.58 4.45 10.68
N ALA A 39 -6.91 3.29 10.65
CA ALA A 39 -5.76 3.01 11.52
C ALA A 39 -4.49 3.76 11.11
N GLY A 40 -4.50 4.49 9.98
CA GLY A 40 -3.38 5.29 9.51
C GLY A 40 -2.49 4.59 8.49
N ALA A 41 -2.98 3.57 7.79
CA ALA A 41 -2.25 2.96 6.70
C ALA A 41 -1.98 3.98 5.57
N LEU A 42 -0.79 3.89 4.99
CA LEU A 42 -0.37 4.77 3.91
C LEU A 42 -0.85 4.24 2.57
N ASN A 43 -1.47 5.10 1.79
CA ASN A 43 -1.71 4.86 0.37
C ASN A 43 -0.58 5.50 -0.43
N LEU A 44 0.48 4.73 -0.67
CA LEU A 44 1.64 5.17 -1.43
C LEU A 44 1.42 4.89 -2.91
N ALA A 45 1.73 5.88 -3.75
CA ALA A 45 1.67 5.70 -5.19
C ALA A 45 2.93 4.96 -5.67
N SER A 46 2.74 3.81 -6.28
CA SER A 46 3.76 3.13 -7.08
C SER A 46 3.19 2.89 -8.47
N PRO A 47 3.37 3.83 -9.41
CA PRO A 47 2.92 3.61 -10.77
C PRO A 47 3.70 2.44 -11.37
N GLU A 48 3.04 1.31 -11.55
CA GLU A 48 3.58 0.21 -12.34
C GLU A 48 3.41 0.54 -13.81
N VAL A 49 4.52 0.64 -14.53
CA VAL A 49 4.53 0.79 -15.97
C VAL A 49 5.01 -0.51 -16.62
N ARG A 50 4.37 -0.92 -17.70
CA ARG A 50 4.83 -1.98 -18.58
C ARG A 50 5.50 -1.35 -19.77
N ILE A 51 6.72 -1.77 -20.02
CA ILE A 51 7.47 -1.35 -21.20
C ILE A 51 7.34 -2.47 -22.23
N HIS A 52 6.76 -2.18 -23.38
CA HIS A 52 6.69 -3.08 -24.50
C HIS A 52 7.93 -2.89 -25.37
N LEU A 53 8.64 -3.99 -25.64
CA LEU A 53 9.81 -4.03 -26.51
C LEU A 53 9.42 -4.63 -27.86
N GLU A 54 10.06 -4.22 -28.93
CA GLU A 54 9.82 -4.73 -30.30
C GLU A 54 10.13 -6.23 -30.41
N SER A 55 11.14 -6.69 -29.70
CA SER A 55 11.48 -8.11 -29.55
C SER A 55 12.18 -8.34 -28.21
N ALA A 56 12.34 -9.60 -27.82
CA ALA A 56 13.06 -9.96 -26.58
C ALA A 56 14.55 -9.53 -26.61
N GLU A 57 15.11 -9.30 -27.79
CA GLU A 57 16.50 -8.89 -28.02
C GLU A 57 16.63 -7.37 -28.23
N SER A 58 15.52 -6.66 -28.44
CA SER A 58 15.51 -5.20 -28.66
C SER A 58 15.55 -4.46 -27.31
N SER A 59 16.44 -3.49 -27.21
CA SER A 59 16.49 -2.56 -26.07
C SER A 59 15.65 -1.29 -26.30
N ALA A 60 15.03 -1.14 -27.46
CA ALA A 60 14.21 0.04 -27.79
C ALA A 60 12.76 -0.17 -27.35
N PRO A 61 12.20 0.68 -26.47
CA PRO A 61 10.80 0.61 -26.09
C PRO A 61 9.92 1.09 -27.26
N ILE A 62 8.85 0.33 -27.55
CA ILE A 62 7.84 0.71 -28.54
C ILE A 62 6.71 1.48 -27.86
N ASP A 63 6.34 1.06 -26.65
CA ASP A 63 5.21 1.63 -25.92
C ASP A 63 5.40 1.49 -24.40
N VAL A 64 4.73 2.37 -23.67
CA VAL A 64 4.70 2.38 -22.21
C VAL A 64 3.25 2.41 -21.74
N GLU A 65 2.78 1.30 -21.21
CA GLU A 65 1.44 1.15 -20.67
C GLU A 65 1.46 1.33 -19.14
N GLN A 66 0.62 2.21 -18.62
CA GLN A 66 0.38 2.28 -17.20
C GLN A 66 -0.62 1.19 -16.78
N LYS A 67 -0.25 0.35 -15.83
CA LYS A 67 -1.12 -0.70 -15.30
C LYS A 67 -2.32 -0.07 -14.59
N GLU A 68 -3.50 -0.37 -15.09
CA GLU A 68 -4.75 0.00 -14.43
C GLU A 68 -4.94 -0.84 -13.15
N VAL A 69 -5.18 -0.17 -12.02
CA VAL A 69 -5.49 -0.84 -10.74
C VAL A 69 -7.01 -0.97 -10.61
N LEU A 70 -7.50 -2.20 -10.69
CA LEU A 70 -8.92 -2.52 -10.58
C LEU A 70 -9.33 -2.74 -9.11
N GLU A 71 -10.62 -2.62 -8.79
CA GLU A 71 -11.12 -2.94 -7.44
C GLU A 71 -10.84 -4.40 -7.04
N THR A 72 -10.85 -5.31 -8.01
CA THR A 72 -10.52 -6.72 -7.79
C THR A 72 -9.06 -6.94 -7.41
N ASN A 73 -8.13 -6.05 -7.78
CA ASN A 73 -6.77 -6.05 -7.22
C ASN A 73 -6.79 -5.70 -5.73
N SER A 74 -7.53 -4.65 -5.36
CA SER A 74 -7.69 -4.25 -3.96
C SER A 74 -8.40 -5.32 -3.13
N LEU A 75 -9.39 -6.04 -3.71
CA LEU A 75 -10.04 -7.17 -3.06
C LEU A 75 -9.02 -8.23 -2.64
N VAL A 76 -8.18 -8.67 -3.58
CA VAL A 76 -7.17 -9.70 -3.29
C VAL A 76 -6.12 -9.18 -2.31
N GLU A 77 -5.69 -7.92 -2.45
CA GLU A 77 -4.75 -7.27 -1.52
C GLU A 77 -5.26 -7.33 -0.07
N GLU A 78 -6.49 -6.92 0.19
CA GLU A 78 -7.02 -6.88 1.57
C GLU A 78 -7.16 -8.27 2.19
N PHE A 79 -7.57 -9.27 1.42
CA PHE A 79 -7.61 -10.65 1.92
C PHE A 79 -6.21 -11.25 2.11
N MET A 80 -5.26 -10.92 1.26
CA MET A 80 -3.84 -11.28 1.45
C MET A 80 -3.30 -10.66 2.73
N LEU A 81 -3.56 -9.38 3.00
CA LEU A 81 -3.15 -8.71 4.23
C LEU A 81 -3.80 -9.33 5.46
N LEU A 82 -5.08 -9.66 5.39
CA LEU A 82 -5.80 -10.36 6.46
C LEU A 82 -5.16 -11.72 6.77
N ALA A 83 -4.89 -12.52 5.73
CA ALA A 83 -4.23 -13.82 5.88
C ALA A 83 -2.85 -13.67 6.50
N ASN A 84 -2.03 -12.76 5.98
CA ASN A 84 -0.66 -12.53 6.46
C ASN A 84 -0.64 -12.06 7.93
N THR A 85 -1.55 -11.18 8.31
CA THR A 85 -1.68 -10.73 9.71
C THR A 85 -2.13 -11.87 10.63
N SER A 86 -3.09 -12.69 10.18
CA SER A 86 -3.59 -13.83 10.94
C SER A 86 -2.51 -14.91 11.13
N VAL A 87 -1.75 -15.18 10.07
CA VAL A 87 -0.60 -16.10 10.14
C VAL A 87 0.49 -15.55 11.04
N ALA A 88 0.81 -14.24 10.96
CA ALA A 88 1.78 -13.61 11.85
C ALA A 88 1.45 -13.84 13.32
N ARG A 89 0.20 -13.63 13.72
CA ARG A 89 -0.28 -13.89 15.08
C ARG A 89 -0.15 -15.35 15.46
N ARG A 90 -0.59 -16.24 14.59
CA ARG A 90 -0.57 -17.68 14.84
C ARG A 90 0.84 -18.24 15.00
N ILE A 91 1.78 -17.84 14.15
CA ILE A 91 3.18 -18.31 14.27
C ILE A 91 3.88 -17.71 15.50
N TYR A 92 3.55 -16.45 15.86
CA TYR A 92 4.07 -15.83 17.08
C TYR A 92 3.54 -16.53 18.34
N GLU A 93 2.26 -16.90 18.38
CA GLU A 93 1.69 -17.66 19.49
C GLU A 93 2.34 -19.04 19.66
N ALA A 94 2.63 -19.73 18.54
CA ALA A 94 3.23 -21.05 18.54
C ALA A 94 4.73 -21.00 18.82
N TYR A 95 5.43 -19.96 18.35
CA TYR A 95 6.88 -19.82 18.39
C TYR A 95 7.31 -18.40 18.82
N PRO A 96 7.09 -18.02 20.08
CA PRO A 96 7.23 -16.61 20.53
C PRO A 96 8.62 -16.00 20.33
N THR A 97 9.66 -16.82 20.29
CA THR A 97 11.07 -16.35 20.15
C THR A 97 11.67 -16.61 18.77
N THR A 98 11.04 -17.44 17.94
CA THR A 98 11.61 -17.91 16.67
C THR A 98 10.70 -17.66 15.46
N ALA A 99 9.53 -17.07 15.66
CA ALA A 99 8.66 -16.71 14.54
C ALA A 99 9.34 -15.66 13.64
N VAL A 100 9.26 -15.87 12.33
CA VAL A 100 9.77 -14.93 11.33
C VAL A 100 8.64 -14.00 10.91
N LEU A 101 8.79 -12.72 11.24
CA LEU A 101 7.87 -11.66 10.89
C LEU A 101 8.54 -10.64 9.97
N ARG A 102 7.74 -9.73 9.43
CA ARG A 102 8.20 -8.61 8.62
C ARG A 102 7.73 -7.31 9.24
N ARG A 103 8.66 -6.41 9.51
CA ARG A 103 8.39 -5.09 10.09
C ARG A 103 8.76 -3.97 9.13
N HIS A 104 8.15 -2.83 9.30
CA HIS A 104 8.51 -1.59 8.65
C HIS A 104 8.65 -0.52 9.72
N VAL A 105 9.88 -0.18 10.03
CA VAL A 105 10.21 0.79 11.09
C VAL A 105 9.75 2.19 10.64
N PRO A 106 9.20 3.01 11.56
CA PRO A 106 8.92 4.42 11.27
C PRO A 106 10.17 5.13 10.73
N PRO A 107 10.09 5.85 9.61
CA PRO A 107 11.23 6.59 9.08
C PRO A 107 11.63 7.74 10.01
N PRO A 108 12.92 8.06 10.13
CA PRO A 108 13.37 9.28 10.81
C PRO A 108 12.72 10.52 10.20
N ALA A 109 12.33 11.49 11.03
CA ALA A 109 11.70 12.74 10.57
C ALA A 109 12.61 13.50 9.60
N ASP A 110 13.90 13.48 9.83
CA ASP A 110 14.93 14.16 9.02
C ASP A 110 14.91 13.69 7.55
N ASN A 111 14.49 12.47 7.27
CA ASN A 111 14.36 11.99 5.90
C ASN A 111 13.35 12.81 5.08
N PHE A 112 12.39 13.45 5.74
CA PHE A 112 11.33 14.23 5.09
C PHE A 112 11.65 15.73 4.99
N GLU A 113 12.68 16.24 5.63
CA GLU A 113 12.98 17.69 5.70
C GLU A 113 13.03 18.34 4.31
N THR A 114 13.74 17.73 3.37
CA THR A 114 13.85 18.27 2.01
C THR A 114 12.47 18.32 1.32
N LEU A 115 11.64 17.29 1.49
CA LEU A 115 10.29 17.25 0.90
C LEU A 115 9.38 18.27 1.57
N GLN A 116 9.42 18.40 2.90
CA GLN A 116 8.66 19.40 3.67
C GLN A 116 9.05 20.83 3.23
N ASP A 117 10.33 21.10 3.08
CA ASP A 117 10.87 22.38 2.62
C ASP A 117 10.38 22.75 1.21
N ILE A 118 10.44 21.80 0.28
CA ILE A 118 9.96 22.00 -1.09
C ILE A 118 8.47 22.29 -1.11
N LEU A 119 7.66 21.50 -0.41
CA LEU A 119 6.21 21.67 -0.33
C LEU A 119 5.85 23.02 0.30
N LYS A 120 6.51 23.40 1.40
CA LYS A 120 6.29 24.68 2.07
C LYS A 120 6.67 25.86 1.19
N LYS A 121 7.86 25.86 0.63
CA LYS A 121 8.40 26.99 -0.17
C LYS A 121 7.70 27.14 -1.53
N ARG A 122 7.34 26.02 -2.19
CA ARG A 122 6.83 26.05 -3.56
C ARG A 122 5.30 26.04 -3.66
N ARG A 123 4.62 25.51 -2.64
CA ARG A 123 3.15 25.30 -2.67
C ARG A 123 2.44 25.77 -1.42
N ASN A 124 3.16 26.25 -0.41
CA ASN A 124 2.64 26.62 0.91
C ASN A 124 1.82 25.49 1.55
N MET A 125 2.29 24.24 1.37
CA MET A 125 1.69 23.04 1.93
C MET A 125 2.55 22.50 3.06
N ASP A 126 1.90 22.03 4.13
CA ASP A 126 2.57 21.41 5.28
C ASP A 126 2.42 19.87 5.19
N LEU A 127 3.49 19.17 5.53
CA LEU A 127 3.53 17.72 5.61
C LEU A 127 3.83 17.30 7.04
N ASP A 128 2.82 16.74 7.72
CA ASP A 128 2.95 16.24 9.08
C ASP A 128 3.46 14.78 9.04
N VAL A 129 4.63 14.55 9.59
CA VAL A 129 5.31 13.25 9.62
C VAL A 129 5.33 12.61 11.02
N SER A 130 4.58 13.17 11.97
CA SER A 130 4.54 12.70 13.37
C SER A 130 4.03 11.27 13.54
N SER A 131 3.23 10.79 12.61
CA SER A 131 2.72 9.41 12.57
C SER A 131 2.34 9.01 11.14
N SER A 132 2.13 7.71 10.89
CA SER A 132 1.65 7.23 9.59
C SER A 132 0.29 7.83 9.22
N GLY A 133 -0.63 7.94 10.19
CA GLY A 133 -1.93 8.56 9.98
C GLY A 133 -1.85 10.06 9.69
N ALA A 134 -0.99 10.80 10.40
CA ALA A 134 -0.74 12.23 10.12
C ALA A 134 -0.14 12.44 8.74
N LEU A 135 0.82 11.60 8.36
CA LEU A 135 1.43 11.62 7.03
C LEU A 135 0.39 11.29 5.95
N ALA A 136 -0.44 10.26 6.14
CA ALA A 136 -1.52 9.91 5.21
C ALA A 136 -2.47 11.09 4.99
N ALA A 137 -2.97 11.68 6.08
CA ALA A 137 -3.89 12.83 6.03
C ALA A 137 -3.26 14.07 5.37
N SER A 138 -1.95 14.28 5.57
CA SER A 138 -1.22 15.36 4.91
C SER A 138 -1.05 15.12 3.42
N LEU A 139 -0.70 13.90 3.01
CA LEU A 139 -0.57 13.51 1.61
C LEU A 139 -1.89 13.64 0.86
N ASP A 140 -3.03 13.32 1.51
CA ASP A 140 -4.36 13.49 0.91
C ASP A 140 -4.72 14.96 0.63
N LYS A 141 -4.12 15.89 1.38
CA LYS A 141 -4.30 17.34 1.19
C LYS A 141 -3.34 17.95 0.15
N CYS A 142 -2.29 17.24 -0.24
CA CYS A 142 -1.33 17.70 -1.24
C CYS A 142 -1.91 17.60 -2.65
N ILE A 143 -2.84 18.48 -2.99
CA ILE A 143 -3.53 18.52 -4.29
C ILE A 143 -3.26 19.87 -4.96
N ASP A 144 -2.87 19.84 -6.24
CA ASP A 144 -2.83 21.01 -7.12
C ASP A 144 -3.87 20.81 -8.25
N LYS A 145 -4.88 21.68 -8.31
CA LYS A 145 -5.94 21.61 -9.34
C LYS A 145 -5.40 21.80 -10.77
N ARG A 146 -4.24 22.43 -10.92
CA ARG A 146 -3.59 22.71 -12.22
C ARG A 146 -2.66 21.60 -12.66
N ASP A 147 -2.31 20.69 -11.75
CA ASP A 147 -1.42 19.56 -12.02
C ASP A 147 -1.99 18.26 -11.40
N PRO A 148 -2.75 17.47 -12.16
CA PRO A 148 -3.31 16.20 -11.67
C PRO A 148 -2.27 15.19 -11.22
N ALA A 149 -1.04 15.25 -11.73
CA ALA A 149 0.04 14.34 -11.37
C ALA A 149 0.75 14.74 -10.06
N PHE A 150 0.51 15.96 -9.56
CA PHE A 150 1.22 16.51 -8.40
C PHE A 150 1.09 15.62 -7.16
N ASN A 151 -0.11 15.16 -6.80
CA ASN A 151 -0.30 14.30 -5.63
C ASN A 151 0.46 12.96 -5.78
N THR A 152 0.43 12.37 -6.97
CA THR A 152 1.19 11.15 -7.28
C THR A 152 2.69 11.38 -7.10
N LEU A 153 3.23 12.49 -7.61
CA LEU A 153 4.63 12.83 -7.45
C LEU A 153 5.02 12.99 -5.97
N VAL A 154 4.20 13.70 -5.19
CA VAL A 154 4.44 13.88 -3.74
C VAL A 154 4.47 12.53 -3.02
N ARG A 155 3.55 11.60 -3.34
CA ARG A 155 3.53 10.26 -2.76
C ARG A 155 4.75 9.43 -3.15
N ILE A 156 5.21 9.52 -4.39
CA ILE A 156 6.46 8.88 -4.83
C ILE A 156 7.66 9.42 -4.04
N LEU A 157 7.74 10.73 -3.87
CA LEU A 157 8.82 11.36 -3.09
C LEU A 157 8.74 10.96 -1.61
N ALA A 158 7.54 10.93 -1.01
CA ALA A 158 7.34 10.44 0.35
C ALA A 158 7.76 8.97 0.51
N THR A 159 7.48 8.12 -0.48
CA THR A 159 7.94 6.71 -0.47
C THR A 159 9.46 6.60 -0.41
N ARG A 160 10.18 7.50 -1.09
CA ARG A 160 11.66 7.53 -1.07
C ARG A 160 12.24 7.99 0.27
N CYS A 161 11.47 8.69 1.09
CA CYS A 161 11.87 9.06 2.44
C CYS A 161 11.74 7.91 3.45
N MET A 162 11.06 6.82 3.07
CA MET A 162 10.81 5.68 3.95
C MET A 162 11.96 4.69 3.95
N LEU A 163 12.05 3.93 5.03
CA LEU A 163 12.94 2.79 5.13
C LEU A 163 12.31 1.58 4.41
N SER A 164 13.14 0.59 4.08
CA SER A 164 12.65 -0.68 3.55
C SER A 164 12.09 -1.54 4.68
N ALA A 165 11.03 -2.30 4.39
CA ALA A 165 10.57 -3.32 5.31
C ALA A 165 11.58 -4.48 5.36
N GLU A 166 11.78 -5.06 6.55
CA GLU A 166 12.77 -6.10 6.80
C GLU A 166 12.16 -7.31 7.49
N TYR A 167 12.74 -8.49 7.27
CA TYR A 167 12.41 -9.68 8.03
C TYR A 167 13.22 -9.74 9.32
N PHE A 168 12.62 -10.27 10.37
CA PHE A 168 13.26 -10.44 11.67
C PHE A 168 12.71 -11.67 12.40
N CYS A 169 13.49 -12.18 13.34
CA CYS A 169 13.05 -13.21 14.27
C CYS A 169 12.52 -12.55 15.55
N THR A 170 11.36 -12.98 16.04
CA THR A 170 10.68 -12.34 17.18
C THR A 170 11.50 -12.31 18.47
N GLY A 171 12.44 -13.24 18.66
CA GLY A 171 13.38 -13.22 19.78
C GLY A 171 14.53 -12.21 19.64
N SER A 172 14.71 -11.58 18.49
CA SER A 172 15.83 -10.67 18.23
C SER A 172 15.51 -9.20 18.51
N VAL A 173 14.23 -8.83 18.70
CA VAL A 173 13.80 -7.45 18.92
C VAL A 173 12.66 -7.37 19.93
N ALA A 174 12.50 -6.22 20.55
CA ALA A 174 11.42 -5.99 21.50
C ALA A 174 10.04 -5.98 20.81
N ARG A 175 8.98 -6.41 21.51
CA ARG A 175 7.61 -6.54 20.97
C ARG A 175 7.05 -5.25 20.37
N ASN A 176 7.38 -4.09 20.92
CA ASN A 176 6.96 -2.79 20.42
C ASN A 176 7.61 -2.39 19.08
N ALA A 177 8.62 -3.14 18.62
CA ALA A 177 9.31 -2.93 17.34
C ALA A 177 8.82 -3.87 16.22
N PHE A 178 7.75 -4.64 16.44
CA PHE A 178 7.22 -5.60 15.44
C PHE A 178 6.40 -4.94 14.34
N GLY A 179 5.88 -3.74 14.57
CA GLY A 179 4.89 -3.07 13.72
C GLY A 179 5.32 -2.83 12.29
N HIS A 180 4.34 -2.75 11.40
CA HIS A 180 4.53 -2.37 10.01
C HIS A 180 3.96 -0.97 9.77
N TYR A 181 4.82 0.06 9.79
CA TYR A 181 4.45 1.47 9.71
C TYR A 181 3.53 1.78 8.51
N GLY A 182 3.93 1.39 7.29
CA GLY A 182 3.17 1.70 6.08
C GLY A 182 1.80 1.02 6.00
N LEU A 183 1.63 -0.15 6.65
CA LEU A 183 0.36 -0.88 6.67
C LEU A 183 -0.50 -0.56 7.90
N ALA A 184 0.04 0.19 8.87
CA ALA A 184 -0.58 0.44 10.17
C ALA A 184 -0.99 -0.85 10.90
N MET A 185 -0.11 -1.86 10.88
CA MET A 185 -0.32 -3.17 11.49
C MET A 185 0.68 -3.39 12.62
N ASP A 186 0.22 -3.96 13.73
CA ASP A 186 1.04 -4.27 14.91
C ASP A 186 1.90 -5.53 14.73
N MET A 187 1.51 -6.40 13.80
CA MET A 187 2.21 -7.64 13.49
C MET A 187 1.88 -8.08 12.06
N TYR A 188 2.91 -8.44 11.30
CA TYR A 188 2.77 -8.83 9.91
C TYR A 188 3.85 -9.84 9.51
N THR A 189 3.50 -10.77 8.63
CA THR A 189 4.45 -11.66 7.94
C THR A 189 4.08 -11.78 6.47
N HIS A 190 5.02 -12.23 5.66
CA HIS A 190 4.77 -12.43 4.23
C HIS A 190 5.69 -13.52 3.68
#